data_72f2f55cf63fb6a507f03ef1e13ca39c
#
_entry.id   72f2f55cf63fb6a507f03ef1e13ca39c
#
_cell.length_a   1.000
_cell.length_b   1.000
_cell.length_c   1.000
_cell.angle_alpha   90.00
_cell.angle_beta   90.00
_cell.angle_gamma   90.00
#
_symmetry.space_group_name_H-M   'P 1'
#
loop_
_entity.id
_entity.type
_entity.pdbx_description
1 polymer ?
#
loop_
_entity_poly.entity_id
_entity_poly.type
_entity_poly.pdbx_seq_one_letter_code
_entity_poly.pdbx_strand_id
1 'polypeptide(L)'
;MTTTIRPKDRDSVLQSLRAGVVPRAGQHLIQVGRTREIETLVNDIDRIADGGSGFRVVIGEYGAGKTFFLNLVRAVAMERKLVVASADLNPDRRLHASGGQARSLYAELMRNLSTRTKPEGGALAGIVEKFIATAKADAKAQGLATEAIIRERLSHLTELVNGYDFADVIAAYCRGFEEGNEELKANAIRWLRGEYSTKTDARQALGVRSIVDDASIYDQLKLLSRFVRLAGFSGLLVSLDELVNLYKLANTQARNSNYEQILRILNDSLQGSAEGLGFVLGGTPEFLLDPRRGLYSYPALQSRLSQNSFATGELVDFSGPVVRLSSLTPEDFYVLLQKIRGVFALGDESKHLVPDQGIFSFMEHCSKRIGDAYFRTPRTTITSFINLLAILEQNPGTAWQELLGGVEVLADTGGNADLAVDGEDGDEFASFKM
;
A
#
# COMPACT_ATOMS: atom_id res chain seq x y z
N MET A 1 25.59 8.53 18.26
CA MET A 1 24.88 7.46 19.02
C MET A 1 24.84 6.24 18.12
N THR A 2 25.60 5.20 18.44
CA THR A 2 25.62 3.93 17.72
C THR A 2 24.30 3.21 17.95
N THR A 3 23.44 3.19 16.93
CA THR A 3 22.15 2.47 17.00
C THR A 3 22.44 0.99 16.85
N THR A 4 22.36 0.21 17.91
CA THR A 4 22.51 -1.24 17.86
C THR A 4 21.38 -1.84 17.02
N ILE A 5 21.72 -2.48 15.92
CA ILE A 5 20.78 -3.14 15.00
C ILE A 5 20.63 -4.60 15.42
N ARG A 6 19.39 -5.07 15.54
CA ARG A 6 19.14 -6.48 15.90
C ARG A 6 19.50 -7.41 14.73
N PRO A 7 20.09 -8.59 14.96
CA PRO A 7 20.41 -9.54 13.89
C PRO A 7 19.22 -9.87 12.99
N LYS A 8 18.03 -10.06 13.56
CA LYS A 8 16.80 -10.30 12.80
C LYS A 8 16.47 -9.20 11.81
N ASP A 9 16.66 -7.92 12.21
CA ASP A 9 16.38 -6.78 11.35
C ASP A 9 17.42 -6.68 10.23
N ARG A 10 18.71 -6.91 10.55
CA ARG A 10 19.79 -7.02 9.55
C ARG A 10 19.44 -8.06 8.48
N ASP A 11 19.12 -9.27 8.91
CA ASP A 11 18.88 -10.39 7.99
C ASP A 11 17.64 -10.12 7.12
N SER A 12 16.55 -9.60 7.71
CA SER A 12 15.34 -9.22 6.97
C SER A 12 15.62 -8.16 5.89
N VAL A 13 16.36 -7.10 6.24
CA VAL A 13 16.69 -6.02 5.29
C VAL A 13 17.60 -6.53 4.19
N LEU A 14 18.70 -7.21 4.55
CA LEU A 14 19.71 -7.64 3.55
C LEU A 14 19.18 -8.71 2.61
N GLN A 15 18.41 -9.69 3.11
CA GLN A 15 17.82 -10.74 2.27
C GLN A 15 16.81 -10.15 1.29
N SER A 16 15.93 -9.23 1.74
CA SER A 16 14.97 -8.58 0.88
C SER A 16 15.66 -7.77 -0.22
N LEU A 17 16.62 -6.92 0.14
CA LEU A 17 17.34 -6.09 -0.82
C LEU A 17 18.17 -6.94 -1.81
N ARG A 18 18.76 -8.05 -1.36
CA ARG A 18 19.48 -8.98 -2.25
C ARG A 18 18.55 -9.66 -3.25
N ALA A 19 17.32 -9.97 -2.84
CA ALA A 19 16.28 -10.50 -3.72
C ALA A 19 15.64 -9.42 -4.61
N GLY A 20 16.07 -8.15 -4.51
CA GLY A 20 15.51 -7.04 -5.26
C GLY A 20 14.07 -6.64 -4.83
N VAL A 21 13.65 -7.02 -3.62
CA VAL A 21 12.34 -6.67 -3.07
C VAL A 21 12.46 -5.69 -1.91
N VAL A 22 11.38 -4.98 -1.63
CA VAL A 22 11.33 -4.02 -0.52
C VAL A 22 11.22 -4.77 0.81
N PRO A 23 12.10 -4.52 1.80
CA PRO A 23 12.00 -5.16 3.10
C PRO A 23 10.70 -4.72 3.81
N ARG A 24 10.01 -5.67 4.43
CA ARG A 24 8.78 -5.39 5.20
C ARG A 24 9.07 -4.82 6.58
N ALA A 25 10.23 -5.12 7.14
CA ALA A 25 10.70 -4.62 8.44
C ALA A 25 12.05 -3.93 8.29
N GLY A 26 12.39 -3.01 9.21
CA GLY A 26 13.69 -2.33 9.22
C GLY A 26 13.87 -1.23 8.16
N GLN A 27 12.80 -0.79 7.48
CA GLN A 27 12.86 0.24 6.44
C GLN A 27 13.46 1.57 6.96
N HIS A 28 13.18 1.93 8.20
CA HIS A 28 13.74 3.12 8.84
C HIS A 28 15.25 3.12 8.92
N LEU A 29 15.88 1.93 8.88
CA LEU A 29 17.35 1.78 8.91
C LEU A 29 18.01 2.20 7.60
N ILE A 30 17.26 2.15 6.48
CA ILE A 30 17.77 2.40 5.13
C ILE A 30 17.05 3.54 4.41
N GLN A 31 16.14 4.23 5.10
CA GLN A 31 15.46 5.39 4.52
C GLN A 31 16.43 6.55 4.29
N VAL A 32 16.37 7.16 3.11
CA VAL A 32 17.15 8.35 2.73
C VAL A 32 16.26 9.36 2.02
N GLY A 33 16.55 10.62 2.20
CA GLY A 33 15.83 11.73 1.55
C GLY A 33 14.33 11.80 1.90
N ARG A 34 13.59 12.55 1.08
CA ARG A 34 12.11 12.62 1.05
C ARG A 34 11.44 13.05 2.35
N THR A 35 12.13 13.84 3.15
CA THR A 35 11.62 14.29 4.46
C THR A 35 10.30 15.04 4.30
N ARG A 36 10.19 15.94 3.31
CA ARG A 36 8.98 16.74 3.07
C ARG A 36 7.79 15.89 2.61
N GLU A 37 8.03 14.91 1.72
CA GLU A 37 7.02 13.98 1.24
C GLU A 37 6.49 13.12 2.40
N ILE A 38 7.39 12.64 3.27
CA ILE A 38 7.02 11.86 4.46
C ILE A 38 6.22 12.72 5.44
N GLU A 39 6.68 13.93 5.76
CA GLU A 39 5.96 14.86 6.64
C GLU A 39 4.55 15.15 6.13
N THR A 40 4.40 15.31 4.82
CA THR A 40 3.08 15.51 4.20
C THR A 40 2.14 14.33 4.44
N LEU A 41 2.62 13.10 4.24
CA LEU A 41 1.82 11.89 4.48
C LEU A 41 1.56 11.67 5.98
N VAL A 42 2.49 12.03 6.86
CA VAL A 42 2.28 12.00 8.32
C VAL A 42 1.14 12.95 8.72
N ASN A 43 1.13 14.17 8.20
CA ASN A 43 0.05 15.13 8.44
C ASN A 43 -1.31 14.61 7.96
N ASP A 44 -1.34 13.94 6.80
CA ASP A 44 -2.57 13.30 6.31
C ASP A 44 -3.01 12.14 7.21
N ILE A 45 -2.07 11.31 7.67
CA ILE A 45 -2.34 10.22 8.61
C ILE A 45 -2.91 10.75 9.92
N ASP A 46 -2.33 11.82 10.47
CA ASP A 46 -2.82 12.47 11.69
C ASP A 46 -4.24 13.02 11.48
N ARG A 47 -4.51 13.67 10.34
CA ARG A 47 -5.86 14.14 9.99
C ARG A 47 -6.88 12.99 9.89
N ILE A 48 -6.51 11.84 9.29
CA ILE A 48 -7.36 10.64 9.23
C ILE A 48 -7.60 10.09 10.63
N ALA A 49 -6.56 10.05 11.48
CA ALA A 49 -6.66 9.58 12.85
C ALA A 49 -7.61 10.43 13.70
N ASP A 50 -7.67 11.73 13.43
CA ASP A 50 -8.60 12.68 14.08
C ASP A 50 -10.03 12.62 13.50
N GLY A 51 -10.30 11.70 12.56
CA GLY A 51 -11.62 11.49 11.98
C GLY A 51 -11.84 12.19 10.65
N GLY A 52 -10.87 12.93 10.15
CA GLY A 52 -10.91 13.49 8.80
C GLY A 52 -10.72 12.43 7.71
N SER A 53 -10.51 12.89 6.49
CA SER A 53 -10.23 12.03 5.33
C SER A 53 -8.94 12.45 4.63
N GLY A 54 -8.37 11.53 3.84
CA GLY A 54 -7.15 11.78 3.08
C GLY A 54 -7.15 11.10 1.73
N PHE A 55 -6.57 11.77 0.73
CA PHE A 55 -6.36 11.17 -0.59
C PHE A 55 -5.04 11.67 -1.17
N ARG A 56 -4.16 10.75 -1.54
CA ARG A 56 -2.90 11.05 -2.22
C ARG A 56 -2.64 10.10 -3.38
N VAL A 57 -2.11 10.67 -4.45
CA VAL A 57 -1.53 9.92 -5.58
C VAL A 57 -0.02 10.13 -5.54
N VAL A 58 0.71 9.06 -5.28
CA VAL A 58 2.18 9.03 -5.20
C VAL A 58 2.71 8.63 -6.58
N ILE A 59 3.34 9.56 -7.26
CA ILE A 59 3.86 9.38 -8.62
C ILE A 59 5.39 9.34 -8.59
N GLY A 60 5.96 8.37 -9.28
CA GLY A 60 7.41 8.27 -9.48
C GLY A 60 7.74 7.32 -10.61
N GLU A 61 8.89 7.52 -11.21
CA GLU A 61 9.42 6.64 -12.24
C GLU A 61 9.56 5.19 -11.76
N TYR A 62 9.70 4.27 -12.69
CA TYR A 62 10.04 2.89 -12.34
C TYR A 62 11.38 2.88 -11.56
N GLY A 63 11.45 2.14 -10.46
CA GLY A 63 12.64 2.13 -9.62
C GLY A 63 12.80 3.33 -8.67
N ALA A 64 11.98 4.37 -8.76
CA ALA A 64 12.03 5.52 -7.84
C ALA A 64 11.69 5.18 -6.37
N GLY A 65 11.43 3.92 -6.04
CA GLY A 65 11.15 3.47 -4.66
C GLY A 65 9.72 3.80 -4.18
N LYS A 66 8.73 3.83 -5.07
CA LYS A 66 7.31 4.03 -4.72
C LYS A 66 6.85 3.02 -3.68
N THR A 67 7.02 1.73 -3.96
CA THR A 67 6.63 0.64 -3.05
C THR A 67 7.33 0.74 -1.70
N PHE A 68 8.61 1.15 -1.65
CA PHE A 68 9.31 1.43 -0.40
C PHE A 68 8.64 2.57 0.37
N PHE A 69 8.31 3.66 -0.31
CA PHE A 69 7.64 4.82 0.27
C PHE A 69 6.24 4.47 0.80
N LEU A 70 5.43 3.73 0.03
CA LEU A 70 4.10 3.27 0.46
C LEU A 70 4.18 2.37 1.70
N ASN A 71 5.16 1.47 1.74
CA ASN A 71 5.38 0.61 2.92
C ASN A 71 5.83 1.41 4.16
N LEU A 72 6.62 2.47 3.98
CA LEU A 72 6.99 3.38 5.07
C LEU A 72 5.76 4.13 5.61
N VAL A 73 4.93 4.67 4.72
CA VAL A 73 3.65 5.32 5.06
C VAL A 73 2.73 4.36 5.82
N ARG A 74 2.65 3.10 5.36
CA ARG A 74 1.91 2.03 6.03
C ARG A 74 2.42 1.81 7.47
N ALA A 75 3.74 1.74 7.67
CA ALA A 75 4.32 1.55 8.99
C ALA A 75 3.98 2.72 9.94
N VAL A 76 4.10 3.96 9.46
CA VAL A 76 3.74 5.16 10.23
C VAL A 76 2.25 5.16 10.58
N ALA A 77 1.38 4.81 9.64
CA ALA A 77 -0.07 4.73 9.87
C ALA A 77 -0.41 3.73 11.00
N MET A 78 0.23 2.56 11.00
CA MET A 78 0.03 1.57 12.07
C MET A 78 0.52 2.06 13.44
N GLU A 79 1.62 2.81 13.50
CA GLU A 79 2.09 3.45 14.75
C GLU A 79 1.08 4.50 15.27
N ARG A 80 0.36 5.18 14.37
CA ARG A 80 -0.74 6.10 14.69
C ARG A 80 -2.08 5.39 14.94
N LYS A 81 -2.04 4.07 15.14
CA LYS A 81 -3.22 3.20 15.42
C LYS A 81 -4.25 3.14 14.29
N LEU A 82 -3.87 3.45 13.04
CA LEU A 82 -4.72 3.16 11.91
C LEU A 82 -4.66 1.66 11.59
N VAL A 83 -5.77 1.15 11.07
CA VAL A 83 -5.79 -0.11 10.33
C VAL A 83 -5.35 0.19 8.91
N VAL A 84 -4.51 -0.65 8.32
CA VAL A 84 -4.06 -0.48 6.94
C VAL A 84 -4.51 -1.65 6.09
N ALA A 85 -5.17 -1.36 4.97
CA ALA A 85 -5.52 -2.31 3.92
C ALA A 85 -4.63 -2.04 2.70
N SER A 86 -3.91 -3.03 2.20
CA SER A 86 -3.00 -2.84 1.06
C SER A 86 -3.18 -3.90 -0.01
N ALA A 87 -3.11 -3.49 -1.28
CA ALA A 87 -3.14 -4.39 -2.43
C ALA A 87 -2.45 -3.76 -3.64
N ASP A 88 -1.95 -4.63 -4.53
CA ASP A 88 -1.46 -4.23 -5.84
C ASP A 88 -2.56 -4.48 -6.87
N LEU A 89 -2.79 -3.50 -7.72
CA LEU A 89 -3.67 -3.66 -8.87
C LEU A 89 -3.02 -4.55 -9.92
N ASN A 90 -3.83 -5.34 -10.60
CA ASN A 90 -3.42 -6.20 -11.71
C ASN A 90 -4.63 -6.48 -12.63
N PRO A 91 -4.52 -7.25 -13.70
CA PRO A 91 -5.66 -7.57 -14.57
C PRO A 91 -6.88 -8.15 -13.85
N ASP A 92 -6.66 -8.90 -12.75
CA ASP A 92 -7.71 -9.55 -11.96
C ASP A 92 -8.17 -8.75 -10.75
N ARG A 93 -7.59 -7.57 -10.49
CA ARG A 93 -7.86 -6.70 -9.35
C ARG A 93 -7.96 -5.25 -9.78
N ARG A 94 -9.19 -4.71 -9.83
CA ARG A 94 -9.49 -3.35 -10.31
C ARG A 94 -10.42 -2.63 -9.35
N LEU A 95 -10.46 -1.31 -9.43
CA LEU A 95 -11.38 -0.49 -8.63
C LEU A 95 -12.85 -0.61 -9.09
N HIS A 96 -13.05 -0.86 -10.39
CA HIS A 96 -14.35 -1.09 -10.99
C HIS A 96 -14.27 -2.22 -12.02
N ALA A 97 -15.23 -3.13 -11.96
CA ALA A 97 -15.42 -4.20 -12.93
C ALA A 97 -16.85 -4.74 -12.84
N SER A 98 -17.20 -5.65 -13.75
CA SER A 98 -18.48 -6.40 -13.73
C SER A 98 -18.27 -7.93 -13.68
N GLY A 99 -17.01 -8.38 -13.72
CA GLY A 99 -16.63 -9.79 -13.77
C GLY A 99 -15.96 -10.31 -12.49
N GLY A 100 -16.13 -9.65 -11.35
CA GLY A 100 -15.58 -10.07 -10.06
C GLY A 100 -14.20 -9.51 -9.74
N GLN A 101 -13.57 -8.73 -10.64
CA GLN A 101 -12.21 -8.22 -10.40
C GLN A 101 -12.17 -7.16 -9.30
N ALA A 102 -13.24 -6.38 -9.15
CA ALA A 102 -13.29 -5.40 -8.09
C ALA A 102 -13.53 -6.09 -6.74
N ARG A 103 -14.37 -7.12 -6.68
CA ARG A 103 -14.51 -7.98 -5.49
C ARG A 103 -13.20 -8.70 -5.16
N SER A 104 -12.43 -9.15 -6.16
CA SER A 104 -11.08 -9.71 -5.97
C SER A 104 -10.13 -8.71 -5.29
N LEU A 105 -10.16 -7.43 -5.70
CA LEU A 105 -9.41 -6.37 -5.04
C LEU A 105 -9.82 -6.22 -3.56
N TYR A 106 -11.12 -6.17 -3.29
CA TYR A 106 -11.63 -6.06 -1.93
C TYR A 106 -11.21 -7.26 -1.07
N ALA A 107 -11.34 -8.47 -1.58
CA ALA A 107 -10.92 -9.67 -0.85
C ALA A 107 -9.43 -9.64 -0.50
N GLU A 108 -8.59 -9.15 -1.41
CA GLU A 108 -7.16 -8.97 -1.14
C GLU A 108 -6.89 -7.91 -0.07
N LEU A 109 -7.58 -6.77 -0.14
CA LEU A 109 -7.51 -5.73 0.90
C LEU A 109 -7.86 -6.30 2.28
N MET A 110 -8.91 -7.13 2.35
CA MET A 110 -9.34 -7.74 3.61
C MET A 110 -8.36 -8.79 4.14
N ARG A 111 -7.70 -9.57 3.27
CA ARG A 111 -6.64 -10.51 3.66
C ARG A 111 -5.41 -9.76 4.19
N ASN A 112 -5.07 -8.65 3.56
CA ASN A 112 -3.90 -7.84 3.89
C ASN A 112 -4.18 -6.78 4.97
N LEU A 113 -5.38 -6.78 5.60
CA LEU A 113 -5.65 -5.90 6.73
C LEU A 113 -4.59 -6.07 7.81
N SER A 114 -3.95 -4.98 8.16
CA SER A 114 -2.81 -4.92 9.07
C SER A 114 -3.06 -3.94 10.21
N THR A 115 -2.50 -4.28 11.35
CA THR A 115 -2.45 -3.43 12.54
C THR A 115 -1.04 -3.45 13.11
N ARG A 116 -0.72 -2.57 14.06
CA ARG A 116 0.58 -2.57 14.73
C ARG A 116 0.94 -3.92 15.35
N THR A 117 -0.03 -4.65 15.89
CA THR A 117 0.17 -5.97 16.49
C THR A 117 0.23 -7.11 15.48
N LYS A 118 -0.30 -6.89 14.27
CA LYS A 118 -0.33 -7.85 13.18
C LYS A 118 0.03 -7.17 11.85
N PRO A 119 1.30 -6.77 11.67
CA PRO A 119 1.71 -5.95 10.53
C PRO A 119 1.74 -6.72 9.20
N GLU A 120 1.82 -8.05 9.25
CA GLU A 120 1.93 -8.92 8.05
C GLU A 120 0.58 -9.20 7.36
N GLY A 121 -0.52 -8.68 7.88
CA GLY A 121 -1.86 -8.92 7.35
C GLY A 121 -2.69 -9.89 8.20
N GLY A 122 -3.92 -10.17 7.74
CA GLY A 122 -4.85 -11.09 8.40
C GLY A 122 -5.42 -10.57 9.74
N ALA A 123 -5.43 -9.26 9.95
CA ALA A 123 -5.89 -8.67 11.21
C ALA A 123 -7.41 -8.63 11.37
N LEU A 124 -8.21 -8.97 10.35
CA LEU A 124 -9.66 -8.78 10.34
C LEU A 124 -10.35 -9.42 11.57
N ALA A 125 -10.11 -10.70 11.85
CA ALA A 125 -10.71 -11.37 13.00
C ALA A 125 -10.33 -10.69 14.33
N GLY A 126 -9.05 -10.36 14.50
CA GLY A 126 -8.57 -9.66 15.70
C GLY A 126 -9.17 -8.25 15.87
N ILE A 127 -9.53 -7.57 14.79
CA ILE A 127 -10.24 -6.28 14.85
C ILE A 127 -11.67 -6.50 15.39
N VAL A 128 -12.38 -7.53 14.91
CA VAL A 128 -13.73 -7.87 15.40
C VAL A 128 -13.67 -8.30 16.87
N GLU A 129 -12.69 -9.13 17.23
CA GLU A 129 -12.51 -9.56 18.63
C GLU A 129 -12.19 -8.40 19.57
N LYS A 130 -11.39 -7.43 19.11
CA LYS A 130 -11.13 -6.21 19.89
C LYS A 130 -12.39 -5.38 20.07
N PHE A 131 -13.25 -5.26 19.05
CA PHE A 131 -14.56 -4.62 19.17
C PHE A 131 -15.42 -5.31 20.26
N ILE A 132 -15.50 -6.65 20.25
CA ILE A 132 -16.22 -7.41 21.26
C ILE A 132 -15.64 -7.17 22.65
N ALA A 133 -14.32 -7.22 22.80
CA ALA A 133 -13.66 -7.01 24.08
C ALA A 133 -13.96 -5.62 24.67
N THR A 134 -13.94 -4.57 23.83
CA THR A 134 -14.30 -3.21 24.26
C THR A 134 -15.79 -3.10 24.63
N ALA A 135 -16.69 -3.73 23.86
CA ALA A 135 -18.11 -3.75 24.17
C ALA A 135 -18.40 -4.49 25.48
N LYS A 136 -17.73 -5.61 25.76
CA LYS A 136 -17.83 -6.34 27.03
C LYS A 136 -17.37 -5.52 28.24
N ALA A 137 -16.26 -4.78 28.08
CA ALA A 137 -15.74 -3.91 29.14
C ALA A 137 -16.76 -2.81 29.49
N ASP A 138 -17.36 -2.17 28.48
CA ASP A 138 -18.35 -1.12 28.68
C ASP A 138 -19.67 -1.67 29.24
N ALA A 139 -20.13 -2.82 28.78
CA ALA A 139 -21.31 -3.50 29.30
C ALA A 139 -21.16 -3.79 30.82
N LYS A 140 -20.00 -4.28 31.21
CA LYS A 140 -19.67 -4.51 32.64
C LYS A 140 -19.65 -3.20 33.43
N ALA A 141 -19.08 -2.11 32.88
CA ALA A 141 -19.02 -0.82 33.56
C ALA A 141 -20.42 -0.18 33.75
N GLN A 142 -21.33 -0.42 32.78
CA GLN A 142 -22.69 0.14 32.79
C GLN A 142 -23.74 -0.78 33.41
N GLY A 143 -23.38 -2.02 33.76
CA GLY A 143 -24.34 -3.03 34.28
C GLY A 143 -25.35 -3.49 33.23
N LEU A 144 -25.01 -3.42 31.93
CA LEU A 144 -25.86 -3.79 30.81
C LEU A 144 -25.43 -5.12 30.19
N ALA A 145 -26.32 -5.74 29.40
CA ALA A 145 -25.96 -6.91 28.59
C ALA A 145 -25.02 -6.52 27.47
N THR A 146 -24.00 -7.33 27.20
CA THR A 146 -23.00 -7.10 26.11
C THR A 146 -23.69 -6.93 24.76
N GLU A 147 -24.71 -7.73 24.48
CA GLU A 147 -25.48 -7.66 23.23
C GLU A 147 -26.15 -6.27 23.01
N ALA A 148 -26.66 -5.66 24.10
CA ALA A 148 -27.27 -4.34 24.02
C ALA A 148 -26.26 -3.27 23.60
N ILE A 149 -25.06 -3.29 24.20
CA ILE A 149 -23.96 -2.37 23.83
C ILE A 149 -23.49 -2.61 22.39
N ILE A 150 -23.34 -3.88 21.99
CA ILE A 150 -22.98 -4.22 20.61
C ILE A 150 -24.02 -3.68 19.64
N ARG A 151 -25.31 -3.89 19.88
CA ARG A 151 -26.41 -3.41 19.04
C ARG A 151 -26.45 -1.89 18.96
N GLU A 152 -26.30 -1.21 20.09
CA GLU A 152 -26.24 0.26 20.14
C GLU A 152 -25.10 0.80 19.27
N ARG A 153 -23.87 0.29 19.46
CA ARG A 153 -22.70 0.72 18.68
C ARG A 153 -22.86 0.45 17.18
N LEU A 154 -23.40 -0.70 16.80
CA LEU A 154 -23.58 -1.09 15.41
C LEU A 154 -24.74 -0.32 14.75
N SER A 155 -25.67 0.25 15.51
CA SER A 155 -26.76 1.07 14.94
C SER A 155 -26.24 2.25 14.13
N HIS A 156 -25.11 2.84 14.51
CA HIS A 156 -24.46 3.92 13.75
C HIS A 156 -23.98 3.52 12.35
N LEU A 157 -23.85 2.23 12.08
CA LEU A 157 -23.47 1.73 10.74
C LEU A 157 -24.68 1.60 9.82
N THR A 158 -25.89 1.45 10.38
CA THR A 158 -27.12 1.15 9.61
C THR A 158 -27.57 2.29 8.70
N GLU A 159 -27.07 3.51 8.93
CA GLU A 159 -27.33 4.69 8.07
C GLU A 159 -26.53 4.64 6.76
N LEU A 160 -25.47 3.83 6.70
CA LEU A 160 -24.64 3.66 5.52
C LEU A 160 -25.21 2.59 4.58
N VAL A 161 -24.85 2.69 3.31
CA VAL A 161 -25.22 1.69 2.29
C VAL A 161 -24.73 0.30 2.72
N ASN A 162 -25.63 -0.69 2.72
CA ASN A 162 -25.41 -2.06 3.21
C ASN A 162 -25.07 -2.16 4.71
N GLY A 163 -25.29 -1.11 5.50
CA GLY A 163 -24.94 -1.03 6.91
C GLY A 163 -25.68 -2.04 7.78
N TYR A 164 -26.95 -2.36 7.46
CA TYR A 164 -27.73 -3.37 8.20
C TYR A 164 -27.08 -4.74 8.10
N ASP A 165 -26.82 -5.24 6.89
CA ASP A 165 -26.22 -6.57 6.70
C ASP A 165 -24.81 -6.64 7.31
N PHE A 166 -24.02 -5.55 7.20
CA PHE A 166 -22.72 -5.47 7.85
C PHE A 166 -22.82 -5.58 9.37
N ALA A 167 -23.76 -4.85 9.98
CA ALA A 167 -24.01 -4.92 11.43
C ALA A 167 -24.47 -6.32 11.87
N ASP A 168 -25.37 -6.94 11.10
CA ASP A 168 -25.85 -8.30 11.35
C ASP A 168 -24.72 -9.34 11.28
N VAL A 169 -23.79 -9.18 10.32
CA VAL A 169 -22.60 -10.05 10.20
C VAL A 169 -21.67 -9.90 11.41
N ILE A 170 -21.41 -8.68 11.86
CA ILE A 170 -20.63 -8.46 13.09
C ILE A 170 -21.34 -9.06 14.31
N ALA A 171 -22.66 -8.86 14.44
CA ALA A 171 -23.44 -9.44 15.51
C ALA A 171 -23.42 -10.99 15.46
N ALA A 172 -23.48 -11.58 14.25
CA ALA A 172 -23.33 -13.03 14.08
C ALA A 172 -21.97 -13.54 14.54
N TYR A 173 -20.88 -12.83 14.21
CA TYR A 173 -19.54 -13.16 14.72
C TYR A 173 -19.51 -13.10 16.27
N CYS A 174 -20.11 -12.05 16.85
CA CYS A 174 -20.16 -11.89 18.31
C CYS A 174 -20.89 -13.06 18.99
N ARG A 175 -22.05 -13.47 18.44
CA ARG A 175 -22.78 -14.66 18.94
C ARG A 175 -21.93 -15.91 18.83
N GLY A 176 -21.31 -16.15 17.66
CA GLY A 176 -20.43 -17.31 17.48
C GLY A 176 -19.25 -17.32 18.44
N PHE A 177 -18.71 -16.15 18.77
CA PHE A 177 -17.64 -16.01 19.75
C PHE A 177 -18.11 -16.35 21.19
N GLU A 178 -19.33 -15.95 21.57
CA GLU A 178 -19.90 -16.21 22.91
C GLU A 178 -20.34 -17.67 23.08
N GLU A 179 -20.89 -18.25 22.02
CA GLU A 179 -21.42 -19.62 22.02
C GLU A 179 -20.33 -20.68 21.70
N GLY A 180 -19.12 -20.26 21.33
CA GLY A 180 -18.07 -21.16 20.84
C GLY A 180 -18.39 -21.78 19.47
N ASN A 181 -19.25 -21.14 18.67
CA ASN A 181 -19.65 -21.61 17.34
C ASN A 181 -18.66 -21.13 16.28
N GLU A 182 -17.65 -21.96 15.99
CA GLU A 182 -16.59 -21.63 15.03
C GLU A 182 -17.11 -21.53 13.58
N GLU A 183 -18.16 -22.27 13.23
CA GLU A 183 -18.77 -22.20 11.90
C GLU A 183 -19.41 -20.83 11.66
N LEU A 184 -20.16 -20.31 12.63
CA LEU A 184 -20.79 -18.99 12.54
C LEU A 184 -19.74 -17.88 12.44
N LYS A 185 -18.66 -17.97 13.22
CA LYS A 185 -17.51 -17.05 13.13
C LYS A 185 -16.84 -17.10 11.77
N ALA A 186 -16.58 -18.30 11.25
CA ALA A 186 -15.96 -18.49 9.95
C ALA A 186 -16.83 -17.91 8.82
N ASN A 187 -18.14 -18.14 8.85
CA ASN A 187 -19.10 -17.61 7.90
C ASN A 187 -19.14 -16.07 7.93
N ALA A 188 -19.12 -15.46 9.11
CA ALA A 188 -19.07 -14.01 9.25
C ALA A 188 -17.76 -13.42 8.65
N ILE A 189 -16.60 -14.01 8.96
CA ILE A 189 -15.31 -13.58 8.37
C ILE A 189 -15.31 -13.77 6.85
N ARG A 190 -15.86 -14.85 6.34
CA ARG A 190 -15.99 -15.11 4.91
C ARG A 190 -16.82 -14.04 4.22
N TRP A 191 -17.91 -13.59 4.82
CA TRP A 191 -18.74 -12.50 4.30
C TRP A 191 -17.95 -11.17 4.30
N LEU A 192 -17.33 -10.83 5.43
CA LEU A 192 -16.52 -9.61 5.55
C LEU A 192 -15.35 -9.56 4.56
N ARG A 193 -14.83 -10.70 4.12
CA ARG A 193 -13.79 -10.81 3.08
C ARG A 193 -14.34 -10.75 1.64
N GLY A 194 -15.66 -10.68 1.45
CA GLY A 194 -16.25 -10.71 0.12
C GLY A 194 -16.13 -12.05 -0.59
N GLU A 195 -16.04 -13.15 0.14
CA GLU A 195 -15.81 -14.50 -0.40
C GLU A 195 -17.11 -15.27 -0.75
N TYR A 196 -18.28 -14.72 -0.43
CA TYR A 196 -19.55 -15.27 -0.91
C TYR A 196 -19.78 -14.90 -2.37
N SER A 197 -20.04 -15.91 -3.21
CA SER A 197 -20.35 -15.73 -4.63
C SER A 197 -21.84 -15.51 -4.89
N THR A 198 -22.72 -16.01 -4.02
CA THR A 198 -24.18 -15.89 -4.16
C THR A 198 -24.82 -15.31 -2.90
N LYS A 199 -25.90 -14.54 -3.10
CA LYS A 199 -26.73 -14.02 -2.00
C LYS A 199 -27.46 -15.15 -1.25
N THR A 200 -27.78 -16.24 -1.95
CA THR A 200 -28.46 -17.40 -1.39
C THR A 200 -27.61 -18.08 -0.31
N ASP A 201 -26.32 -18.33 -0.61
CA ASP A 201 -25.42 -18.96 0.34
C ASP A 201 -25.18 -18.06 1.58
N ALA A 202 -25.01 -16.75 1.36
CA ALA A 202 -24.84 -15.79 2.46
C ALA A 202 -26.10 -15.72 3.33
N ARG A 203 -27.30 -15.75 2.71
CA ARG A 203 -28.57 -15.76 3.44
C ARG A 203 -28.75 -17.04 4.26
N GLN A 204 -28.40 -18.18 3.69
CA GLN A 204 -28.50 -19.46 4.41
C GLN A 204 -27.54 -19.50 5.62
N ALA A 205 -26.32 -19.00 5.46
CA ALA A 205 -25.28 -19.05 6.49
C ALA A 205 -25.44 -17.99 7.59
N LEU A 206 -25.93 -16.79 7.24
CA LEU A 206 -25.89 -15.60 8.13
C LEU A 206 -27.24 -14.86 8.23
N GLY A 207 -28.23 -15.17 7.41
CA GLY A 207 -29.50 -14.46 7.36
C GLY A 207 -29.49 -13.13 6.59
N VAL A 208 -28.35 -12.73 6.04
CA VAL A 208 -28.16 -11.44 5.33
C VAL A 208 -28.76 -11.47 3.93
N ARG A 209 -29.02 -10.27 3.37
CA ARG A 209 -29.66 -10.11 2.04
C ARG A 209 -28.70 -9.67 0.96
N SER A 210 -27.54 -9.15 1.35
CA SER A 210 -26.50 -8.67 0.42
C SER A 210 -25.21 -9.46 0.58
N ILE A 211 -24.36 -9.34 -0.43
CA ILE A 211 -22.96 -9.77 -0.39
C ILE A 211 -22.10 -8.61 -0.85
N VAL A 212 -20.82 -8.67 -0.58
CA VAL A 212 -19.86 -7.75 -1.19
C VAL A 212 -19.71 -8.13 -2.66
N ASP A 213 -20.11 -7.24 -3.54
CA ASP A 213 -20.03 -7.39 -5.00
C ASP A 213 -19.20 -6.25 -5.62
N ASP A 214 -18.96 -6.32 -6.94
CA ASP A 214 -18.13 -5.34 -7.65
C ASP A 214 -18.62 -3.89 -7.49
N ALA A 215 -19.92 -3.66 -7.33
CA ALA A 215 -20.51 -2.34 -7.22
C ALA A 215 -20.40 -1.73 -5.81
N SER A 216 -20.32 -2.58 -4.78
CA SER A 216 -20.44 -2.18 -3.36
C SER A 216 -19.11 -1.91 -2.66
N ILE A 217 -17.97 -2.15 -3.31
CA ILE A 217 -16.65 -2.17 -2.64
C ILE A 217 -16.32 -0.90 -1.90
N TYR A 218 -16.51 0.26 -2.53
CA TYR A 218 -16.17 1.52 -1.89
C TYR A 218 -17.08 1.81 -0.68
N ASP A 219 -18.37 1.46 -0.77
CA ASP A 219 -19.30 1.60 0.35
C ASP A 219 -18.95 0.63 1.50
N GLN A 220 -18.46 -0.57 1.18
CA GLN A 220 -17.92 -1.51 2.18
C GLN A 220 -16.65 -0.98 2.86
N LEU A 221 -15.77 -0.29 2.15
CA LEU A 221 -14.59 0.35 2.75
C LEU A 221 -14.99 1.51 3.68
N LYS A 222 -16.04 2.28 3.36
CA LYS A 222 -16.60 3.29 4.27
C LYS A 222 -17.18 2.65 5.54
N LEU A 223 -17.93 1.55 5.41
CA LEU A 223 -18.43 0.78 6.55
C LEU A 223 -17.30 0.26 7.43
N LEU A 224 -16.26 -0.32 6.80
CA LEU A 224 -15.09 -0.82 7.51
C LEU A 224 -14.35 0.29 8.25
N SER A 225 -14.22 1.47 7.65
CA SER A 225 -13.59 2.64 8.29
C SER A 225 -14.33 3.04 9.58
N ARG A 226 -15.66 3.12 9.54
CA ARG A 226 -16.47 3.39 10.73
C ARG A 226 -16.33 2.27 11.76
N PHE A 227 -16.39 1.01 11.32
CA PHE A 227 -16.28 -0.14 12.20
C PHE A 227 -14.94 -0.23 12.93
N VAL A 228 -13.80 0.00 12.24
CA VAL A 228 -12.49 -0.05 12.91
C VAL A 228 -12.37 1.03 13.97
N ARG A 229 -13.01 2.19 13.81
CA ARG A 229 -13.07 3.22 14.84
C ARG A 229 -13.90 2.78 16.04
N LEU A 230 -15.04 2.11 15.82
CA LEU A 230 -15.81 1.48 16.90
C LEU A 230 -15.02 0.40 17.64
N ALA A 231 -14.09 -0.27 16.97
CA ALA A 231 -13.16 -1.23 17.58
C ALA A 231 -11.96 -0.57 18.31
N GLY A 232 -11.92 0.78 18.39
CA GLY A 232 -10.90 1.54 19.11
C GLY A 232 -9.57 1.69 18.34
N PHE A 233 -9.64 1.68 17.01
CA PHE A 233 -8.57 2.19 16.13
C PHE A 233 -8.89 3.63 15.70
N SER A 234 -7.88 4.33 15.18
CA SER A 234 -8.04 5.74 14.82
C SER A 234 -8.70 5.94 13.45
N GLY A 235 -8.61 4.95 12.54
CA GLY A 235 -9.18 5.01 11.19
C GLY A 235 -8.65 3.91 10.30
N LEU A 236 -8.94 4.01 9.00
CA LEU A 236 -8.53 3.08 7.95
C LEU A 236 -7.73 3.79 6.87
N LEU A 237 -6.54 3.29 6.55
CA LEU A 237 -5.75 3.70 5.38
C LEU A 237 -5.78 2.60 4.33
N VAL A 238 -6.22 2.91 3.13
CA VAL A 238 -6.18 2.03 1.96
C VAL A 238 -4.99 2.43 1.10
N SER A 239 -4.04 1.51 0.90
CA SER A 239 -2.86 1.70 0.06
C SER A 239 -2.94 0.79 -1.16
N LEU A 240 -3.00 1.39 -2.35
CA LEU A 240 -3.03 0.68 -3.62
C LEU A 240 -1.77 1.00 -4.41
N ASP A 241 -1.05 -0.01 -4.85
CA ASP A 241 0.11 0.15 -5.74
C ASP A 241 -0.20 -0.39 -7.14
N GLU A 242 0.71 -0.20 -8.08
CA GLU A 242 0.63 -0.67 -9.47
C GLU A 242 -0.58 -0.13 -10.25
N LEU A 243 -0.97 1.14 -10.02
CA LEU A 243 -2.09 1.76 -10.74
C LEU A 243 -1.85 1.87 -12.27
N VAL A 244 -0.63 1.69 -12.72
CA VAL A 244 -0.28 1.56 -14.15
C VAL A 244 -1.08 0.44 -14.83
N ASN A 245 -1.55 -0.57 -14.09
CA ASN A 245 -2.40 -1.61 -14.64
C ASN A 245 -3.78 -1.10 -15.09
N LEU A 246 -4.27 0.01 -14.54
CA LEU A 246 -5.48 0.67 -15.06
C LEU A 246 -5.20 1.40 -16.38
N TYR A 247 -4.02 2.00 -16.52
CA TYR A 247 -3.57 2.65 -17.74
C TYR A 247 -3.42 1.63 -18.89
N LYS A 248 -2.94 0.42 -18.58
CA LYS A 248 -2.76 -0.68 -19.55
C LYS A 248 -4.09 -1.28 -20.06
N LEU A 249 -5.24 -0.98 -19.45
CA LEU A 249 -6.54 -1.50 -19.91
C LEU A 249 -6.81 -1.05 -21.35
N ALA A 250 -6.92 -2.01 -22.28
CA ALA A 250 -7.21 -1.75 -23.68
C ALA A 250 -8.59 -1.11 -23.86
N ASN A 251 -9.61 -1.63 -23.17
CA ASN A 251 -10.97 -1.13 -23.22
C ASN A 251 -11.10 0.24 -22.54
N THR A 252 -11.42 1.26 -23.33
CA THR A 252 -11.56 2.65 -22.87
C THR A 252 -12.69 2.82 -21.85
N GLN A 253 -13.83 2.14 -22.03
CA GLN A 253 -14.94 2.23 -21.09
C GLN A 253 -14.56 1.63 -19.73
N ALA A 254 -13.93 0.46 -19.71
CA ALA A 254 -13.44 -0.15 -18.47
C ALA A 254 -12.42 0.76 -17.77
N ARG A 255 -11.52 1.40 -18.51
CA ARG A 255 -10.56 2.35 -17.98
C ARG A 255 -11.25 3.56 -17.38
N ASN A 256 -12.18 4.18 -18.09
CA ASN A 256 -12.92 5.35 -17.62
C ASN A 256 -13.75 5.03 -16.37
N SER A 257 -14.41 3.87 -16.31
CA SER A 257 -15.16 3.47 -15.11
C SER A 257 -14.27 3.32 -13.87
N ASN A 258 -13.02 2.86 -14.04
CA ASN A 258 -12.04 2.86 -12.93
C ASN A 258 -11.63 4.30 -12.56
N TYR A 259 -11.47 5.20 -13.52
CA TYR A 259 -11.17 6.62 -13.25
C TYR A 259 -12.33 7.35 -12.56
N GLU A 260 -13.56 7.00 -12.86
CA GLU A 260 -14.75 7.48 -12.14
C GLU A 260 -14.76 7.04 -10.68
N GLN A 261 -14.32 5.82 -10.36
CA GLN A 261 -14.16 5.40 -8.97
C GLN A 261 -13.06 6.20 -8.25
N ILE A 262 -11.95 6.46 -8.90
CA ILE A 262 -10.89 7.33 -8.34
C ILE A 262 -11.45 8.74 -8.09
N LEU A 263 -12.21 9.30 -9.02
CA LEU A 263 -12.85 10.60 -8.87
C LEU A 263 -13.87 10.62 -7.72
N ARG A 264 -14.70 9.58 -7.58
CA ARG A 264 -15.64 9.44 -6.46
C ARG A 264 -14.92 9.44 -5.12
N ILE A 265 -13.87 8.63 -4.98
CA ILE A 265 -13.04 8.56 -3.76
C ILE A 265 -12.41 9.91 -3.45
N LEU A 266 -11.83 10.57 -4.46
CA LEU A 266 -11.21 11.89 -4.32
C LEU A 266 -12.23 12.94 -3.88
N ASN A 267 -13.40 13.00 -4.51
CA ASN A 267 -14.46 13.97 -4.17
C ASN A 267 -14.95 13.74 -2.74
N ASP A 268 -15.27 12.51 -2.36
CA ASP A 268 -15.72 12.16 -1.01
C ASP A 268 -14.65 12.53 0.05
N SER A 269 -13.37 12.32 -0.27
CA SER A 269 -12.26 12.72 0.62
C SER A 269 -12.14 14.24 0.74
N LEU A 270 -12.26 14.98 -0.35
CA LEU A 270 -12.18 16.46 -0.33
C LEU A 270 -13.40 17.10 0.35
N GLN A 271 -14.57 16.48 0.27
CA GLN A 271 -15.83 16.96 0.87
C GLN A 271 -16.00 16.50 2.33
N GLY A 272 -15.09 15.66 2.86
CA GLY A 272 -15.15 15.15 4.23
C GLY A 272 -16.20 14.06 4.45
N SER A 273 -16.81 13.49 3.40
CA SER A 273 -17.81 12.42 3.52
C SER A 273 -17.22 11.02 3.76
N ALA A 274 -15.88 10.88 3.66
CA ALA A 274 -15.13 9.65 3.92
C ALA A 274 -14.44 9.70 5.29
N GLU A 275 -15.19 9.91 6.36
CA GLU A 275 -14.68 10.08 7.72
C GLU A 275 -13.81 8.92 8.19
N GLY A 276 -12.60 9.23 8.70
CA GLY A 276 -11.64 8.26 9.21
C GLY A 276 -11.05 7.35 8.13
N LEU A 277 -11.22 7.70 6.84
CA LEU A 277 -10.78 6.90 5.69
C LEU A 277 -9.77 7.68 4.85
N GLY A 278 -8.62 7.06 4.60
CA GLY A 278 -7.60 7.60 3.72
C GLY A 278 -7.26 6.65 2.57
N PHE A 279 -6.84 7.24 1.45
CA PHE A 279 -6.33 6.51 0.29
C PHE A 279 -4.96 7.03 -0.12
N VAL A 280 -4.03 6.11 -0.37
CA VAL A 280 -2.72 6.40 -0.97
C VAL A 280 -2.54 5.48 -2.17
N LEU A 281 -2.39 6.08 -3.35
CA LEU A 281 -2.37 5.40 -4.64
C LEU A 281 -0.98 5.55 -5.28
N GLY A 282 -0.31 4.45 -5.62
CA GLY A 282 0.99 4.42 -6.27
C GLY A 282 0.89 4.27 -7.80
N GLY A 283 1.47 5.21 -8.54
CA GLY A 283 1.43 5.20 -10.00
C GLY A 283 2.70 5.74 -10.67
N THR A 284 2.76 5.63 -11.99
CA THR A 284 3.85 6.15 -12.82
C THR A 284 3.47 7.52 -13.41
N PRO A 285 4.44 8.31 -13.91
CA PRO A 285 4.15 9.57 -14.58
C PRO A 285 3.18 9.41 -15.76
N GLU A 286 3.31 8.35 -16.56
CA GLU A 286 2.43 8.08 -17.71
C GLU A 286 0.99 7.84 -17.25
N PHE A 287 0.80 7.08 -16.18
CA PHE A 287 -0.52 6.86 -15.59
C PHE A 287 -1.22 8.17 -15.21
N LEU A 288 -0.48 9.17 -14.74
CA LEU A 288 -1.05 10.48 -14.38
C LEU A 288 -1.21 11.38 -15.61
N LEU A 289 -0.12 11.57 -16.39
CA LEU A 289 0.05 12.70 -17.28
C LEU A 289 -0.40 12.45 -18.73
N ASP A 290 -0.47 11.20 -19.17
CA ASP A 290 -0.84 10.89 -20.56
C ASP A 290 -2.25 11.43 -20.87
N PRO A 291 -2.40 12.39 -21.83
CA PRO A 291 -3.69 13.00 -22.14
C PRO A 291 -4.63 12.07 -22.90
N ARG A 292 -4.16 10.90 -23.38
CA ARG A 292 -4.99 9.93 -24.11
C ARG A 292 -5.48 8.79 -23.22
N ARG A 293 -4.67 8.35 -22.26
CA ARG A 293 -4.96 7.13 -21.48
C ARG A 293 -4.75 7.30 -19.98
N GLY A 294 -3.97 8.29 -19.52
CA GLY A 294 -3.69 8.58 -18.13
C GLY A 294 -4.88 9.24 -17.42
N LEU A 295 -4.73 9.55 -16.14
CA LEU A 295 -5.76 10.26 -15.36
C LEU A 295 -6.10 11.62 -15.99
N TYR A 296 -5.16 12.25 -16.68
CA TYR A 296 -5.39 13.53 -17.37
C TYR A 296 -6.23 13.39 -18.67
N SER A 297 -6.49 12.16 -19.13
CA SER A 297 -7.48 11.93 -20.18
C SER A 297 -8.93 12.16 -19.70
N TYR A 298 -9.14 12.20 -18.37
CA TYR A 298 -10.42 12.45 -17.73
C TYR A 298 -10.47 13.88 -17.17
N PRO A 299 -11.18 14.84 -17.80
CA PRO A 299 -11.08 16.26 -17.49
C PRO A 299 -11.34 16.62 -16.02
N ALA A 300 -12.28 15.91 -15.37
CA ALA A 300 -12.58 16.13 -13.96
C ALA A 300 -11.44 15.71 -13.02
N LEU A 301 -10.68 14.68 -13.36
CA LEU A 301 -9.46 14.29 -12.62
C LEU A 301 -8.31 15.23 -12.95
N GLN A 302 -8.12 15.60 -14.23
CA GLN A 302 -7.08 16.53 -14.63
C GLN A 302 -7.18 17.84 -13.83
N SER A 303 -8.37 18.44 -13.71
CA SER A 303 -8.55 19.70 -12.99
C SER A 303 -8.23 19.59 -11.48
N ARG A 304 -8.45 18.43 -10.86
CA ARG A 304 -8.21 18.21 -9.42
C ARG A 304 -6.82 17.73 -9.08
N LEU A 305 -6.16 17.07 -10.03
CA LEU A 305 -4.83 16.48 -9.86
C LEU A 305 -3.73 17.34 -10.51
N SER A 306 -4.09 18.45 -11.15
CA SER A 306 -3.12 19.38 -11.75
C SER A 306 -2.20 19.97 -10.70
N GLN A 307 -0.95 20.12 -11.08
CA GLN A 307 0.04 20.78 -10.25
C GLN A 307 -0.28 22.26 -10.09
N ASN A 308 0.01 22.83 -8.92
CA ASN A 308 -0.05 24.26 -8.70
C ASN A 308 0.86 24.99 -9.71
N SER A 309 0.29 25.93 -10.46
CA SER A 309 1.00 26.69 -11.50
C SER A 309 2.13 27.56 -10.94
N PHE A 310 2.13 27.85 -9.65
CA PHE A 310 3.20 28.58 -8.97
C PHE A 310 4.35 27.69 -8.50
N ALA A 311 4.17 26.36 -8.50
CA ALA A 311 5.21 25.41 -8.12
C ALA A 311 6.16 25.18 -9.33
N THR A 312 7.10 26.10 -9.54
CA THR A 312 8.10 26.07 -10.63
C THR A 312 9.51 26.09 -10.06
N GLY A 313 10.44 25.43 -10.75
CA GLY A 313 11.84 25.34 -10.33
C GLY A 313 11.99 24.56 -9.01
N GLU A 314 12.55 25.20 -7.99
CA GLU A 314 12.75 24.62 -6.66
C GLU A 314 11.52 24.76 -5.73
N LEU A 315 10.47 25.47 -6.18
CA LEU A 315 9.25 25.65 -5.40
C LEU A 315 8.39 24.38 -5.49
N VAL A 316 8.13 23.79 -4.35
CA VAL A 316 7.32 22.57 -4.22
C VAL A 316 6.05 22.87 -3.45
N ASP A 317 4.93 22.39 -3.96
CA ASP A 317 3.64 22.44 -3.27
C ASP A 317 3.15 21.02 -2.94
N PHE A 318 3.10 20.70 -1.66
CA PHE A 318 2.56 19.43 -1.15
C PHE A 318 1.11 19.54 -0.65
N SER A 319 0.43 20.66 -0.83
CA SER A 319 -0.98 20.82 -0.45
C SER A 319 -1.92 20.07 -1.39
N GLY A 320 -1.54 19.95 -2.66
CA GLY A 320 -2.31 19.22 -3.68
C GLY A 320 -2.32 17.70 -3.47
N PRO A 321 -3.25 16.99 -4.11
CA PRO A 321 -3.41 15.54 -3.91
C PRO A 321 -2.30 14.68 -4.54
N VAL A 322 -1.39 15.25 -5.32
CA VAL A 322 -0.31 14.53 -6.01
C VAL A 322 1.03 14.78 -5.31
N VAL A 323 1.68 13.70 -4.89
CA VAL A 323 3.05 13.69 -4.37
C VAL A 323 3.96 13.07 -5.43
N ARG A 324 4.96 13.80 -5.88
CA ARG A 324 5.94 13.32 -6.87
C ARG A 324 7.21 12.89 -6.15
N LEU A 325 7.60 11.64 -6.35
CA LEU A 325 8.86 11.10 -5.84
C LEU A 325 9.95 11.31 -6.88
N SER A 326 10.90 12.19 -6.59
CA SER A 326 12.10 12.33 -7.38
C SER A 326 12.97 11.07 -7.31
N SER A 327 13.79 10.83 -8.31
CA SER A 327 14.88 9.86 -8.21
C SER A 327 15.85 10.27 -7.11
N LEU A 328 16.54 9.29 -6.52
CA LEU A 328 17.57 9.56 -5.52
C LEU A 328 18.68 10.40 -6.16
N THR A 329 19.18 11.41 -5.44
CA THR A 329 20.39 12.13 -5.86
C THR A 329 21.64 11.26 -5.62
N PRO A 330 22.80 11.58 -6.23
CA PRO A 330 24.05 10.89 -5.92
C PRO A 330 24.38 10.91 -4.42
N GLU A 331 24.09 12.00 -3.74
CA GLU A 331 24.30 12.19 -2.31
C GLU A 331 23.36 11.27 -1.50
N ASP A 332 22.07 11.23 -1.85
CA ASP A 332 21.10 10.31 -1.23
C ASP A 332 21.54 8.86 -1.40
N PHE A 333 22.06 8.54 -2.60
CA PHE A 333 22.48 7.19 -2.89
C PHE A 333 23.74 6.79 -2.10
N TYR A 334 24.68 7.71 -1.94
CA TYR A 334 25.83 7.52 -1.07
C TYR A 334 25.42 7.25 0.38
N VAL A 335 24.51 8.08 0.91
CA VAL A 335 23.95 7.88 2.28
C VAL A 335 23.21 6.54 2.40
N LEU A 336 22.52 6.11 1.35
CA LEU A 336 21.85 4.80 1.32
C LEU A 336 22.87 3.66 1.44
N LEU A 337 23.96 3.70 0.69
CA LEU A 337 25.01 2.67 0.77
C LEU A 337 25.73 2.68 2.11
N GLN A 338 25.97 3.86 2.70
CA GLN A 338 26.49 3.97 4.08
C GLN A 338 25.55 3.29 5.09
N LYS A 339 24.23 3.54 4.98
CA LYS A 339 23.23 2.91 5.86
C LYS A 339 23.18 1.40 5.65
N ILE A 340 23.24 0.90 4.42
CA ILE A 340 23.29 -0.53 4.12
C ILE A 340 24.55 -1.16 4.73
N ARG A 341 25.72 -0.52 4.59
CA ARG A 341 26.97 -0.96 5.26
C ARG A 341 26.80 -1.00 6.79
N GLY A 342 26.17 0.01 7.37
CA GLY A 342 25.87 0.06 8.80
C GLY A 342 24.93 -1.08 9.23
N VAL A 343 23.89 -1.35 8.45
CA VAL A 343 22.99 -2.51 8.69
C VAL A 343 23.77 -3.82 8.62
N PHE A 344 24.64 -3.96 7.63
CA PHE A 344 25.48 -5.14 7.45
C PHE A 344 26.38 -5.38 8.66
N ALA A 345 26.97 -4.34 9.21
CA ALA A 345 27.85 -4.34 10.39
C ALA A 345 27.10 -4.30 11.74
N LEU A 346 25.77 -4.47 11.78
CA LEU A 346 24.94 -4.40 13.00
C LEU A 346 25.06 -3.07 13.74
N GLY A 347 25.41 -1.97 13.06
CA GLY A 347 25.63 -0.65 13.62
C GLY A 347 27.03 -0.45 14.27
N ASP A 348 27.92 -1.42 14.13
CA ASP A 348 29.29 -1.37 14.66
C ASP A 348 30.27 -0.90 13.56
N GLU A 349 30.72 0.37 13.65
CA GLU A 349 31.63 0.96 12.67
C GLU A 349 32.97 0.21 12.55
N SER A 350 33.42 -0.45 13.62
CA SER A 350 34.69 -1.24 13.60
C SER A 350 34.60 -2.46 12.71
N LYS A 351 33.38 -2.89 12.34
CA LYS A 351 33.10 -4.02 11.45
C LYS A 351 32.81 -3.61 10.00
N HIS A 352 33.05 -2.36 9.65
CA HIS A 352 32.88 -1.92 8.26
C HIS A 352 33.92 -2.59 7.36
N LEU A 353 33.47 -3.40 6.41
CA LEU A 353 34.31 -4.12 5.45
C LEU A 353 34.80 -3.22 4.31
N VAL A 354 34.10 -2.12 4.05
CA VAL A 354 34.40 -1.14 3.01
C VAL A 354 34.46 0.26 3.63
N PRO A 355 35.56 1.02 3.51
CA PRO A 355 35.64 2.38 4.02
C PRO A 355 34.80 3.33 3.16
N ASP A 356 34.61 4.58 3.62
CA ASP A 356 33.86 5.62 2.88
C ASP A 356 34.42 5.84 1.47
N GLN A 357 35.74 5.91 1.33
CA GLN A 357 36.40 5.97 0.03
C GLN A 357 36.04 4.80 -0.89
N GLY A 358 35.85 3.61 -0.34
CA GLY A 358 35.44 2.43 -1.09
C GLY A 358 34.01 2.52 -1.61
N ILE A 359 33.10 3.15 -0.87
CA ILE A 359 31.74 3.43 -1.37
C ILE A 359 31.79 4.39 -2.56
N PHE A 360 32.58 5.47 -2.49
CA PHE A 360 32.77 6.38 -3.62
C PHE A 360 33.31 5.67 -4.85
N SER A 361 34.36 4.86 -4.67
CA SER A 361 34.96 4.08 -5.77
C SER A 361 33.98 3.08 -6.38
N PHE A 362 33.13 2.44 -5.55
CA PHE A 362 32.05 1.58 -6.02
C PHE A 362 31.01 2.34 -6.84
N MET A 363 30.58 3.51 -6.37
CA MET A 363 29.61 4.36 -7.08
C MET A 363 30.20 4.83 -8.42
N GLU A 364 31.44 5.27 -8.44
CA GLU A 364 32.14 5.68 -9.66
C GLU A 364 32.25 4.53 -10.67
N HIS A 365 32.59 3.32 -10.20
CA HIS A 365 32.62 2.13 -11.04
C HIS A 365 31.27 1.81 -11.68
N CYS A 366 30.19 1.86 -10.90
CA CYS A 366 28.83 1.62 -11.38
C CYS A 366 28.40 2.70 -12.39
N SER A 367 28.65 3.98 -12.09
CA SER A 367 28.32 5.11 -12.99
C SER A 367 29.03 5.00 -14.34
N LYS A 368 30.29 4.59 -14.37
CA LYS A 368 31.05 4.40 -15.62
C LYS A 368 30.50 3.26 -16.49
N ARG A 369 29.90 2.24 -15.89
CA ARG A 369 29.38 1.07 -16.61
C ARG A 369 27.95 1.24 -17.12
N ILE A 370 27.09 1.91 -16.37
CA ILE A 370 25.64 1.99 -16.66
C ILE A 370 25.22 3.41 -17.12
N GLY A 371 26.11 4.42 -16.96
CA GLY A 371 25.78 5.82 -17.27
C GLY A 371 24.70 6.38 -16.35
N ASP A 372 23.91 7.35 -16.84
CA ASP A 372 22.84 8.00 -16.05
C ASP A 372 21.74 7.05 -15.55
N ALA A 373 21.61 5.86 -16.16
CA ALA A 373 20.66 4.83 -15.71
C ALA A 373 20.95 4.31 -14.28
N TYR A 374 22.18 4.49 -13.80
CA TYR A 374 22.62 4.10 -12.45
C TYR A 374 21.76 4.67 -11.32
N PHE A 375 21.37 5.95 -11.42
CA PHE A 375 20.56 6.62 -10.40
C PHE A 375 19.06 6.35 -10.56
N ARG A 376 18.62 5.90 -11.73
CA ARG A 376 17.21 5.65 -12.02
C ARG A 376 16.72 4.31 -11.48
N THR A 377 17.62 3.31 -11.39
CA THR A 377 17.27 1.96 -10.94
C THR A 377 18.22 1.47 -9.85
N PRO A 378 18.07 1.94 -8.60
CA PRO A 378 18.99 1.63 -7.50
C PRO A 378 19.04 0.14 -7.14
N ARG A 379 18.07 -0.68 -7.56
CA ARG A 379 17.92 -2.09 -7.19
C ARG A 379 19.17 -2.91 -7.49
N THR A 380 19.65 -2.90 -8.74
CA THR A 380 20.80 -3.69 -9.16
C THR A 380 22.08 -3.27 -8.45
N THR A 381 22.28 -1.98 -8.26
CA THR A 381 23.45 -1.45 -7.56
C THR A 381 23.43 -1.80 -6.07
N ILE A 382 22.27 -1.70 -5.41
CA ILE A 382 22.10 -2.12 -4.01
C ILE A 382 22.44 -3.60 -3.89
N THR A 383 21.90 -4.44 -4.78
CA THR A 383 22.18 -5.89 -4.79
C THR A 383 23.67 -6.17 -4.98
N SER A 384 24.32 -5.48 -5.93
CA SER A 384 25.77 -5.64 -6.17
C SER A 384 26.60 -5.20 -4.97
N PHE A 385 26.21 -4.10 -4.31
CA PHE A 385 26.93 -3.66 -3.09
C PHE A 385 26.79 -4.66 -1.94
N ILE A 386 25.59 -5.21 -1.72
CA ILE A 386 25.37 -6.24 -0.68
C ILE A 386 26.16 -7.51 -1.01
N ASN A 387 26.25 -7.90 -2.29
CA ASN A 387 27.05 -9.04 -2.71
C ASN A 387 28.55 -8.81 -2.48
N LEU A 388 29.05 -7.60 -2.77
CA LEU A 388 30.41 -7.20 -2.44
C LEU A 388 30.70 -7.37 -0.94
N LEU A 389 29.84 -6.83 -0.07
CA LEU A 389 29.98 -6.96 1.37
C LEU A 389 29.96 -8.44 1.83
N ALA A 390 29.10 -9.26 1.23
CA ALA A 390 28.99 -10.69 1.56
C ALA A 390 30.25 -11.48 1.16
N ILE A 391 30.87 -11.17 0.03
CA ILE A 391 32.14 -11.80 -0.38
C ILE A 391 33.25 -11.40 0.57
N LEU A 392 33.34 -10.12 0.95
CA LEU A 392 34.35 -9.66 1.90
C LEU A 392 34.18 -10.28 3.29
N GLU A 393 32.95 -10.47 3.77
CA GLU A 393 32.66 -11.12 5.05
C GLU A 393 33.15 -12.59 5.06
N GLN A 394 32.95 -13.28 3.93
CA GLN A 394 33.32 -14.73 3.82
C GLN A 394 34.77 -14.97 3.48
N ASN A 395 35.51 -13.97 3.01
CA ASN A 395 36.91 -14.06 2.60
C ASN A 395 37.76 -12.99 3.30
N PRO A 396 38.05 -13.18 4.61
CA PRO A 396 38.89 -12.26 5.36
C PRO A 396 40.28 -12.13 4.72
N GLY A 397 40.72 -10.89 4.50
CA GLY A 397 42.01 -10.59 3.87
C GLY A 397 41.94 -10.22 2.39
N THR A 398 40.79 -10.38 1.73
CA THR A 398 40.59 -9.90 0.37
C THR A 398 40.39 -8.39 0.38
N ALA A 399 41.13 -7.65 -0.44
CA ALA A 399 40.97 -6.22 -0.56
C ALA A 399 39.73 -5.89 -1.42
N TRP A 400 38.89 -4.96 -0.95
CA TRP A 400 37.69 -4.56 -1.71
C TRP A 400 38.03 -3.99 -3.10
N GLN A 401 39.21 -3.39 -3.28
CA GLN A 401 39.71 -2.86 -4.56
C GLN A 401 39.84 -3.96 -5.61
N GLU A 402 40.29 -5.14 -5.24
CA GLU A 402 40.49 -6.29 -6.15
C GLU A 402 39.14 -6.78 -6.70
N LEU A 403 38.09 -6.70 -5.89
CA LEU A 403 36.75 -7.16 -6.27
C LEU A 403 36.02 -6.15 -7.17
N LEU A 404 36.30 -4.84 -7.07
CA LEU A 404 35.62 -3.82 -7.86
C LEU A 404 35.76 -4.04 -9.37
N GLY A 405 36.92 -4.48 -9.84
CA GLY A 405 37.18 -4.75 -11.26
C GLY A 405 36.32 -5.87 -11.86
N GLY A 406 35.87 -6.81 -11.04
CA GLY A 406 35.07 -7.97 -11.43
C GLY A 406 33.55 -7.81 -11.22
N VAL A 407 33.09 -6.70 -10.64
CA VAL A 407 31.65 -6.50 -10.41
C VAL A 407 30.94 -6.20 -11.73
N GLU A 408 30.15 -7.18 -12.20
CA GLU A 408 29.19 -6.93 -13.30
C GLU A 408 27.93 -6.30 -12.73
N VAL A 409 27.68 -5.05 -13.11
CA VAL A 409 26.42 -4.35 -12.81
C VAL A 409 25.66 -4.25 -14.12
N LEU A 410 24.57 -4.99 -14.24
CA LEU A 410 23.69 -4.94 -15.39
C LEU A 410 22.64 -3.84 -15.18
N ALA A 411 22.31 -3.09 -16.23
CA ALA A 411 21.17 -2.18 -16.21
C ALA A 411 19.89 -3.02 -15.99
N ASP A 412 19.03 -2.56 -15.09
CA ASP A 412 17.72 -3.20 -14.87
C ASP A 412 16.84 -2.92 -16.10
N THR A 413 16.59 -3.93 -16.90
CA THR A 413 15.71 -3.86 -18.08
C THR A 413 14.24 -4.04 -17.73
N GLY A 414 13.92 -4.15 -16.43
CA GLY A 414 12.56 -4.37 -15.94
C GLY A 414 11.67 -3.14 -16.15
N GLY A 415 10.69 -3.27 -17.02
CA GLY A 415 9.55 -2.36 -17.14
C GLY A 415 9.20 -1.84 -18.54
N ASN A 416 10.14 -1.84 -19.50
CA ASN A 416 9.81 -1.36 -20.84
C ASN A 416 9.42 -2.47 -21.84
N ALA A 417 9.62 -3.74 -21.52
CA ALA A 417 9.28 -4.83 -22.44
C ALA A 417 7.77 -5.00 -22.65
N ASP A 418 6.94 -4.54 -21.68
CA ASP A 418 5.49 -4.66 -21.73
C ASP A 418 4.74 -3.40 -22.20
N LEU A 419 5.45 -2.37 -22.65
CA LEU A 419 4.84 -1.15 -23.22
C LEU A 419 4.55 -1.27 -24.73
N ALA A 420 4.90 -2.40 -25.36
CA ALA A 420 4.45 -2.71 -26.71
C ALA A 420 2.93 -2.98 -26.65
N VAL A 421 2.14 -1.98 -26.98
CA VAL A 421 0.72 -2.13 -27.27
C VAL A 421 0.66 -2.95 -28.55
N ASP A 422 0.21 -4.20 -28.49
CA ASP A 422 -0.22 -4.93 -29.68
C ASP A 422 -1.28 -4.09 -30.39
N GLY A 423 -0.89 -3.58 -31.53
CA GLY A 423 -1.79 -2.88 -32.44
C GLY A 423 -2.72 -3.89 -33.08
N GLU A 424 -3.98 -3.47 -33.24
CA GLU A 424 -5.02 -4.11 -34.05
C GLU A 424 -5.61 -5.37 -33.44
N ASP A 425 -6.61 -5.18 -32.57
CA ASP A 425 -7.65 -6.19 -32.40
C ASP A 425 -8.87 -5.81 -33.22
N GLY A 426 -9.08 -6.62 -34.26
CA GLY A 426 -10.29 -6.69 -35.03
C GLY A 426 -11.49 -7.04 -34.13
N ASP A 427 -12.56 -6.43 -34.49
CA ASP A 427 -13.95 -6.55 -34.08
C ASP A 427 -14.41 -8.01 -33.92
N GLU A 428 -14.37 -8.59 -32.73
CA GLU A 428 -14.84 -9.95 -32.44
C GLU A 428 -16.27 -10.01 -31.85
N PHE A 429 -17.06 -8.94 -31.96
CA PHE A 429 -18.46 -8.92 -31.57
C PHE A 429 -19.45 -8.56 -32.69
N ALA A 430 -19.16 -8.98 -33.93
CA ALA A 430 -20.08 -8.83 -35.02
C ALA A 430 -20.50 -10.22 -35.61
N SER A 431 -21.12 -11.08 -34.78
CA SER A 431 -21.97 -12.16 -35.32
C SER A 431 -22.84 -12.80 -34.24
N PHE A 432 -23.90 -12.11 -33.84
CA PHE A 432 -25.13 -12.81 -33.47
C PHE A 432 -26.22 -12.33 -34.44
N LYS A 433 -26.38 -13.07 -35.52
CA LYS A 433 -27.62 -13.08 -36.30
C LYS A 433 -28.52 -14.20 -35.77
N MET A 434 -29.78 -13.81 -35.53
CA MET A 434 -31.01 -14.52 -35.25
C MET A 434 -30.98 -16.06 -35.33
#